data_0d60dd8c78418e8bbda33be915c5e902
#
_entry.id   0d60dd8c78418e8bbda33be915c5e902
#
_cell.length_a   1.000
_cell.length_b   1.000
_cell.length_c   1.000
_cell.angle_alpha   90.00
_cell.angle_beta   90.00
_cell.angle_gamma   90.00
#
_symmetry.space_group_name_H-M   'P 1'
#
loop_
_entity.id
_entity.type
_entity.pdbx_description
1 polymer ?
#
loop_
_entity_poly.entity_id
_entity_poly.type
_entity_poly.pdbx_seq_one_letter_code
_entity_poly.pdbx_strand_id
1 'polypeptide(L)'
;MVAAGHPMIQLRRLYRFFGNTRAVNDVSFEVEAGQVFGFIGPNGAGKTTSMRILATLDLPDYGDALVDGFSVINDPDRVRKRLGFMPDNFGTYPNMNCVEYLDFFARSYGLVGRERTKALRHTLAYTGLDKIAEKSIRGLSKGMRQRLCLGRAMIHDPAVLILDEPANGLDPRARIELRHMIRGLAAEGKSLLVSSHILTELGEMCDAIGIVERGQMLVTGTVAEIKARLRPHIDVVIQLIDRGEGLGEWLVSKPNVLKIQASDRIVRFQFATTDEVEQALLVNSIVTAGFPVLEYGTESRSLEDVFLQITTGAVQ
;
A
#
# COMPACT_ATOMS: atom_id res chain seq x y z
N MET A 1 -10.48 -22.65 11.64
CA MET A 1 -10.13 -22.74 10.22
C MET A 1 -11.21 -22.01 9.47
N VAL A 2 -10.95 -20.76 9.06
CA VAL A 2 -11.83 -20.02 8.14
C VAL A 2 -11.74 -20.76 6.82
N ALA A 3 -12.90 -21.14 6.25
CA ALA A 3 -12.93 -21.74 4.92
C ALA A 3 -12.19 -20.77 3.97
N ALA A 4 -11.24 -21.29 3.18
CA ALA A 4 -10.56 -20.52 2.18
C ALA A 4 -11.61 -20.01 1.20
N GLY A 5 -12.06 -18.78 1.39
CA GLY A 5 -12.93 -18.06 0.44
C GLY A 5 -12.14 -17.83 -0.85
N HIS A 6 -12.84 -17.71 -1.96
CA HIS A 6 -12.17 -17.30 -3.20
C HIS A 6 -11.62 -15.87 -3.04
N PRO A 7 -10.45 -15.55 -3.62
CA PRO A 7 -9.89 -14.22 -3.56
C PRO A 7 -10.84 -13.20 -4.18
N MET A 8 -10.93 -12.02 -3.52
CA MET A 8 -11.86 -10.95 -3.92
C MET A 8 -11.39 -10.17 -5.13
N ILE A 9 -10.07 -10.13 -5.37
CA ILE A 9 -9.46 -9.56 -6.57
C ILE A 9 -8.46 -10.58 -7.11
N GLN A 10 -8.49 -10.86 -8.40
CA GLN A 10 -7.48 -11.67 -9.08
C GLN A 10 -7.09 -11.02 -10.40
N LEU A 11 -5.79 -10.92 -10.66
CA LEU A 11 -5.26 -10.66 -11.98
C LEU A 11 -4.60 -11.94 -12.48
N ARG A 12 -4.96 -12.39 -13.67
CA ARG A 12 -4.48 -13.65 -14.28
C ARG A 12 -3.76 -13.36 -15.58
N ARG A 13 -2.43 -13.29 -15.52
CA ARG A 13 -1.55 -13.03 -16.67
C ARG A 13 -2.03 -11.86 -17.52
N LEU A 14 -2.22 -10.71 -16.86
CA LEU A 14 -2.80 -9.53 -17.47
C LEU A 14 -1.77 -8.83 -18.36
N TYR A 15 -2.17 -8.49 -19.59
CA TYR A 15 -1.36 -7.72 -20.54
C TYR A 15 -2.16 -6.55 -21.08
N ARG A 16 -1.48 -5.40 -21.23
CA ARG A 16 -2.03 -4.23 -21.91
C ARG A 16 -0.95 -3.46 -22.64
N PHE A 17 -1.16 -3.21 -23.92
CA PHE A 17 -0.22 -2.53 -24.80
C PHE A 17 -0.81 -1.24 -25.34
N PHE A 18 0.02 -0.22 -25.45
CA PHE A 18 -0.28 1.04 -26.12
C PHE A 18 0.79 1.29 -27.21
N GLY A 19 0.49 0.91 -28.44
CA GLY A 19 1.47 0.88 -29.51
C GLY A 19 2.64 -0.03 -29.14
N ASN A 20 3.85 0.50 -29.05
CA ASN A 20 5.05 -0.26 -28.66
C ASN A 20 5.27 -0.36 -27.15
N THR A 21 4.49 0.34 -26.35
CA THR A 21 4.64 0.34 -24.90
C THR A 21 3.84 -0.79 -24.27
N ARG A 22 4.52 -1.66 -23.52
CA ARG A 22 3.91 -2.75 -22.74
C ARG A 22 3.54 -2.22 -21.34
N ALA A 23 2.44 -1.47 -21.25
CA ALA A 23 2.03 -0.84 -20.01
C ALA A 23 1.72 -1.85 -18.90
N VAL A 24 1.18 -3.03 -19.25
CA VAL A 24 1.00 -4.18 -18.36
C VAL A 24 1.54 -5.40 -19.10
N ASN A 25 2.41 -6.19 -18.47
CA ASN A 25 3.16 -7.27 -19.10
C ASN A 25 3.29 -8.45 -18.14
N ASP A 26 2.35 -9.37 -18.20
CA ASP A 26 2.25 -10.58 -17.38
C ASP A 26 2.05 -10.29 -15.87
N VAL A 27 1.12 -9.39 -15.54
CA VAL A 27 0.80 -9.08 -14.13
C VAL A 27 -0.19 -10.10 -13.58
N SER A 28 0.18 -10.76 -12.48
CA SER A 28 -0.65 -11.72 -11.77
C SER A 28 -0.51 -11.54 -10.27
N PHE A 29 -1.62 -11.40 -9.56
CA PHE A 29 -1.69 -11.41 -8.09
C PHE A 29 -3.14 -11.63 -7.62
N GLU A 30 -3.29 -11.90 -6.34
CA GLU A 30 -4.58 -12.12 -5.66
C GLU A 30 -4.68 -11.26 -4.41
N VAL A 31 -5.91 -10.86 -4.06
CA VAL A 31 -6.23 -10.14 -2.84
C VAL A 31 -7.35 -10.89 -2.13
N GLU A 32 -7.10 -11.27 -0.90
CA GLU A 32 -8.04 -12.02 -0.08
C GLU A 32 -9.17 -11.16 0.49
N ALA A 33 -10.21 -11.84 0.99
CA ALA A 33 -11.32 -11.15 1.64
C ALA A 33 -10.86 -10.37 2.89
N GLY A 34 -11.27 -9.11 2.98
CA GLY A 34 -10.91 -8.21 4.09
C GLY A 34 -9.45 -7.73 4.09
N GLN A 35 -8.68 -8.04 3.05
CA GLN A 35 -7.28 -7.65 2.93
C GLN A 35 -7.11 -6.27 2.30
N VAL A 36 -6.15 -5.50 2.81
CA VAL A 36 -5.62 -4.31 2.15
C VAL A 36 -4.34 -4.68 1.40
N PHE A 37 -4.38 -4.62 0.09
CA PHE A 37 -3.23 -4.91 -0.77
C PHE A 37 -2.65 -3.62 -1.37
N GLY A 38 -1.36 -3.40 -1.15
CA GLY A 38 -0.62 -2.27 -1.69
C GLY A 38 -0.02 -2.58 -3.06
N PHE A 39 -0.33 -1.79 -4.08
CA PHE A 39 0.22 -1.92 -5.42
C PHE A 39 1.22 -0.80 -5.68
N ILE A 40 2.51 -1.12 -5.63
CA ILE A 40 3.60 -0.16 -5.52
C ILE A 40 4.45 -0.15 -6.78
N GLY A 41 4.85 1.03 -7.21
CA GLY A 41 5.78 1.18 -8.33
C GLY A 41 5.97 2.63 -8.74
N PRO A 42 6.99 2.95 -9.53
CA PRO A 42 7.20 4.28 -10.05
C PRO A 42 6.05 4.72 -10.98
N ASN A 43 6.01 6.00 -11.31
CA ASN A 43 5.08 6.51 -12.31
C ASN A 43 5.36 5.82 -13.66
N GLY A 44 4.30 5.43 -14.38
CA GLY A 44 4.44 4.66 -15.62
C GLY A 44 4.66 3.15 -15.44
N ALA A 45 4.71 2.62 -14.20
CA ALA A 45 4.89 1.19 -13.97
C ALA A 45 3.69 0.30 -14.33
N GLY A 46 2.56 0.86 -14.77
CA GLY A 46 1.36 0.10 -15.16
C GLY A 46 0.27 0.00 -14.08
N LYS A 47 0.45 0.62 -12.90
CA LYS A 47 -0.51 0.59 -11.77
C LYS A 47 -1.90 1.06 -12.18
N THR A 48 -2.01 2.30 -12.62
CA THR A 48 -3.29 2.91 -13.04
C THR A 48 -3.95 2.13 -14.17
N THR A 49 -3.17 1.61 -15.14
CA THR A 49 -3.69 0.81 -16.25
C THR A 49 -4.31 -0.50 -15.74
N SER A 50 -3.62 -1.23 -14.84
CA SER A 50 -4.15 -2.45 -14.23
C SER A 50 -5.42 -2.18 -13.41
N MET A 51 -5.44 -1.09 -12.64
CA MET A 51 -6.62 -0.68 -11.85
C MET A 51 -7.80 -0.27 -12.73
N ARG A 52 -7.55 0.40 -13.86
CA ARG A 52 -8.60 0.75 -14.83
C ARG A 52 -9.22 -0.47 -15.49
N ILE A 53 -8.41 -1.50 -15.78
CA ILE A 53 -8.92 -2.78 -16.29
C ILE A 53 -9.82 -3.45 -15.23
N LEU A 54 -9.36 -3.55 -13.98
CA LEU A 54 -10.18 -4.05 -12.86
C LEU A 54 -11.49 -3.26 -12.68
N ALA A 55 -11.43 -1.94 -12.88
CA ALA A 55 -12.59 -1.06 -12.80
C ALA A 55 -13.50 -1.11 -14.04
N THR A 56 -13.22 -1.99 -14.99
CA THR A 56 -13.95 -2.11 -16.29
C THR A 56 -13.94 -0.83 -17.13
N LEU A 57 -12.93 0.00 -16.95
CA LEU A 57 -12.73 1.26 -17.69
C LEU A 57 -11.78 1.11 -18.87
N ASP A 58 -11.09 -0.03 -18.95
CA ASP A 58 -10.22 -0.44 -20.05
C ASP A 58 -10.29 -1.96 -20.20
N LEU A 59 -9.91 -2.48 -21.37
CA LEU A 59 -9.88 -3.91 -21.65
C LEU A 59 -8.43 -4.39 -21.74
N PRO A 60 -8.12 -5.59 -21.22
CA PRO A 60 -6.80 -6.17 -21.41
C PRO A 60 -6.65 -6.67 -22.86
N ASP A 61 -5.42 -6.71 -23.37
CA ASP A 61 -5.11 -7.36 -24.65
C ASP A 61 -5.04 -8.88 -24.49
N TYR A 62 -4.55 -9.37 -23.34
CA TYR A 62 -4.54 -10.79 -22.96
C TYR A 62 -4.72 -10.94 -21.44
N GLY A 63 -5.10 -12.14 -21.03
CA GLY A 63 -5.40 -12.46 -19.64
C GLY A 63 -6.79 -12.04 -19.23
N ASP A 64 -7.07 -12.11 -17.94
CA ASP A 64 -8.34 -11.68 -17.36
C ASP A 64 -8.10 -11.11 -15.94
N ALA A 65 -9.07 -10.36 -15.45
CA ALA A 65 -9.12 -9.93 -14.07
C ALA A 65 -10.50 -10.25 -13.49
N LEU A 66 -10.52 -10.67 -12.23
CA LEU A 66 -11.78 -11.02 -11.55
C LEU A 66 -11.95 -10.16 -10.30
N VAL A 67 -13.20 -9.78 -10.05
CA VAL A 67 -13.65 -9.08 -8.85
C VAL A 67 -14.80 -9.88 -8.24
N ASP A 68 -14.65 -10.34 -7.00
CA ASP A 68 -15.62 -11.20 -6.31
C ASP A 68 -16.05 -12.40 -7.18
N GLY A 69 -15.07 -13.01 -7.90
CA GLY A 69 -15.25 -14.13 -8.81
C GLY A 69 -15.82 -13.78 -10.19
N PHE A 70 -16.21 -12.53 -10.47
CA PHE A 70 -16.75 -12.10 -11.76
C PHE A 70 -15.65 -11.54 -12.67
N SER A 71 -15.62 -12.00 -13.94
CA SER A 71 -14.69 -11.53 -14.96
C SER A 71 -14.98 -10.09 -15.38
N VAL A 72 -13.96 -9.25 -15.45
CA VAL A 72 -14.08 -7.87 -15.95
C VAL A 72 -14.43 -7.82 -17.44
N ILE A 73 -14.15 -8.90 -18.18
CA ILE A 73 -14.41 -9.02 -19.61
C ILE A 73 -15.86 -9.54 -19.85
N ASN A 74 -16.22 -10.62 -19.13
CA ASN A 74 -17.45 -11.37 -19.41
C ASN A 74 -18.63 -10.89 -18.57
N ASP A 75 -18.39 -10.36 -17.36
CA ASP A 75 -19.41 -9.95 -16.40
C ASP A 75 -19.24 -8.49 -15.90
N PRO A 76 -18.92 -7.49 -16.75
CA PRO A 76 -18.58 -6.15 -16.31
C PRO A 76 -19.65 -5.46 -15.47
N ASP A 77 -20.93 -5.72 -15.73
CA ASP A 77 -22.04 -5.13 -14.95
C ASP A 77 -22.13 -5.71 -13.53
N ARG A 78 -21.76 -6.97 -13.34
CA ARG A 78 -21.66 -7.59 -12.02
C ARG A 78 -20.47 -7.04 -11.26
N VAL A 79 -19.32 -6.89 -11.93
CA VAL A 79 -18.13 -6.26 -11.38
C VAL A 79 -18.43 -4.85 -10.87
N ARG A 80 -19.07 -3.99 -11.70
CA ARG A 80 -19.40 -2.60 -11.32
C ARG A 80 -20.29 -2.49 -10.10
N LYS A 81 -21.15 -3.46 -9.84
CA LYS A 81 -21.99 -3.51 -8.63
C LYS A 81 -21.21 -3.89 -7.37
N ARG A 82 -20.10 -4.59 -7.52
CA ARG A 82 -19.26 -5.10 -6.42
C ARG A 82 -18.05 -4.22 -6.13
N LEU A 83 -17.74 -3.29 -7.04
CA LEU A 83 -16.53 -2.52 -7.05
C LEU A 83 -16.80 -1.02 -6.87
N GLY A 84 -16.09 -0.40 -5.95
CA GLY A 84 -15.91 1.06 -5.89
C GLY A 84 -14.56 1.47 -6.41
N PHE A 85 -14.52 2.46 -7.30
CA PHE A 85 -13.26 2.97 -7.87
C PHE A 85 -13.04 4.44 -7.54
N MET A 86 -11.87 4.72 -6.98
CA MET A 86 -11.35 6.05 -6.72
C MET A 86 -10.11 6.28 -7.59
N PRO A 87 -10.20 7.04 -8.68
CA PRO A 87 -9.04 7.38 -9.51
C PRO A 87 -8.19 8.48 -8.86
N ASP A 88 -6.91 8.58 -9.23
CA ASP A 88 -6.00 9.64 -8.79
C ASP A 88 -6.57 11.04 -9.09
N ASN A 89 -7.06 11.21 -10.32
CA ASN A 89 -7.74 12.45 -10.72
C ASN A 89 -9.23 12.19 -10.99
N PHE A 90 -10.07 12.88 -10.28
CA PHE A 90 -11.51 12.77 -10.44
C PHE A 90 -12.17 14.12 -10.73
N GLY A 91 -13.11 14.07 -11.65
CA GLY A 91 -13.92 15.25 -11.98
C GLY A 91 -14.82 15.63 -10.81
N THR A 92 -14.83 16.92 -10.50
CA THR A 92 -15.80 17.49 -9.56
C THR A 92 -16.75 18.39 -10.32
N TYR A 93 -17.98 18.47 -9.86
CA TYR A 93 -18.97 19.44 -10.34
C TYR A 93 -18.93 20.66 -9.40
N PRO A 94 -18.26 21.76 -9.81
CA PRO A 94 -17.96 22.87 -8.89
C PRO A 94 -19.18 23.62 -8.36
N ASN A 95 -20.34 23.44 -8.99
CA ASN A 95 -21.61 24.03 -8.59
C ASN A 95 -22.44 23.15 -7.65
N MET A 96 -21.94 21.96 -7.29
CA MET A 96 -22.57 21.05 -6.32
C MET A 96 -21.93 21.20 -4.94
N ASN A 97 -22.72 20.89 -3.92
CA ASN A 97 -22.21 20.63 -2.57
C ASN A 97 -21.90 19.13 -2.36
N CYS A 98 -21.38 18.76 -1.17
CA CYS A 98 -20.97 17.37 -0.90
C CYS A 98 -22.16 16.39 -0.94
N VAL A 99 -23.31 16.76 -0.36
CA VAL A 99 -24.46 15.87 -0.35
C VAL A 99 -25.08 15.70 -1.73
N GLU A 100 -25.17 16.76 -2.52
CA GLU A 100 -25.67 16.69 -3.90
C GLU A 100 -24.81 15.80 -4.78
N TYR A 101 -23.48 15.92 -4.61
CA TYR A 101 -22.52 15.09 -5.35
C TYR A 101 -22.70 13.61 -5.00
N LEU A 102 -22.75 13.26 -3.73
CA LEU A 102 -22.93 11.89 -3.31
C LEU A 102 -24.34 11.35 -3.68
N ASP A 103 -25.39 12.19 -3.61
CA ASP A 103 -26.74 11.82 -4.02
C ASP A 103 -26.82 11.51 -5.53
N PHE A 104 -26.12 12.27 -6.35
CA PHE A 104 -26.01 12.01 -7.78
C PHE A 104 -25.45 10.61 -8.06
N PHE A 105 -24.37 10.21 -7.38
CA PHE A 105 -23.79 8.88 -7.56
C PHE A 105 -24.65 7.79 -6.92
N ALA A 106 -25.26 8.03 -5.77
CA ALA A 106 -26.20 7.09 -5.16
C ALA A 106 -27.35 6.73 -6.12
N ARG A 107 -27.91 7.73 -6.79
CA ARG A 107 -28.94 7.54 -7.84
C ARG A 107 -28.40 6.78 -9.04
N SER A 108 -27.18 7.08 -9.49
CA SER A 108 -26.54 6.40 -10.62
C SER A 108 -26.32 4.91 -10.36
N TYR A 109 -26.12 4.52 -9.08
CA TYR A 109 -26.08 3.12 -8.64
C TYR A 109 -27.48 2.53 -8.37
N GLY A 110 -28.57 3.28 -8.62
CA GLY A 110 -29.95 2.80 -8.47
C GLY A 110 -30.47 2.83 -7.04
N LEU A 111 -29.78 3.49 -6.09
CA LEU A 111 -30.29 3.63 -4.72
C LEU A 111 -31.50 4.56 -4.68
N VAL A 112 -32.58 4.12 -4.04
CA VAL A 112 -33.84 4.87 -3.95
C VAL A 112 -34.36 4.97 -2.52
N GLY A 113 -35.23 5.95 -2.26
CA GLY A 113 -35.97 6.09 -1.02
C GLY A 113 -35.10 6.02 0.25
N ARG A 114 -35.50 5.17 1.19
CA ARG A 114 -34.84 5.04 2.50
C ARG A 114 -33.41 4.50 2.40
N GLU A 115 -33.12 3.60 1.46
CA GLU A 115 -31.78 3.04 1.25
C GLU A 115 -30.81 4.14 0.84
N ARG A 116 -31.19 4.98 -0.13
CA ARG A 116 -30.38 6.13 -0.54
C ARG A 116 -30.11 7.09 0.61
N THR A 117 -31.14 7.44 1.38
CA THR A 117 -30.96 8.34 2.54
C THR A 117 -30.03 7.74 3.60
N LYS A 118 -30.13 6.42 3.83
CA LYS A 118 -29.24 5.70 4.75
C LYS A 118 -27.78 5.71 4.24
N ALA A 119 -27.58 5.39 2.95
CA ALA A 119 -26.27 5.39 2.32
C ALA A 119 -25.61 6.78 2.40
N LEU A 120 -26.34 7.84 2.05
CA LEU A 120 -25.82 9.22 2.14
C LEU A 120 -25.40 9.59 3.56
N ARG A 121 -26.25 9.32 4.55
CA ARG A 121 -25.94 9.63 5.96
C ARG A 121 -24.71 8.85 6.43
N HIS A 122 -24.67 7.56 6.14
CA HIS A 122 -23.53 6.70 6.50
C HIS A 122 -22.24 7.20 5.85
N THR A 123 -22.24 7.44 4.54
CA THR A 123 -21.07 7.89 3.80
C THR A 123 -20.55 9.25 4.27
N LEU A 124 -21.42 10.22 4.49
CA LEU A 124 -21.05 11.53 5.00
C LEU A 124 -20.43 11.44 6.41
N ALA A 125 -21.01 10.65 7.30
CA ALA A 125 -20.48 10.41 8.63
C ALA A 125 -19.13 9.70 8.60
N TYR A 126 -19.00 8.62 7.80
CA TYR A 126 -17.77 7.85 7.67
C TYR A 126 -16.61 8.69 7.13
N THR A 127 -16.86 9.53 6.14
CA THR A 127 -15.85 10.41 5.53
C THR A 127 -15.61 11.70 6.33
N GLY A 128 -16.36 11.91 7.44
CA GLY A 128 -16.26 13.12 8.25
C GLY A 128 -16.68 14.39 7.52
N LEU A 129 -17.59 14.26 6.54
CA LEU A 129 -18.13 15.38 5.76
C LEU A 129 -19.53 15.79 6.20
N ASP A 130 -20.09 15.15 7.21
CA ASP A 130 -21.45 15.40 7.73
C ASP A 130 -21.66 16.86 8.17
N LYS A 131 -20.69 17.45 8.86
CA LYS A 131 -20.75 18.86 9.34
C LYS A 131 -20.60 19.90 8.22
N ILE A 132 -20.15 19.48 7.05
CA ILE A 132 -19.91 20.33 5.88
C ILE A 132 -20.63 19.83 4.63
N ALA A 133 -21.68 19.02 4.82
CA ALA A 133 -22.41 18.37 3.73
C ALA A 133 -22.95 19.35 2.67
N GLU A 134 -23.35 20.55 3.10
CA GLU A 134 -23.85 21.61 2.22
C GLU A 134 -22.75 22.56 1.69
N LYS A 135 -21.48 22.34 2.09
CA LYS A 135 -20.39 23.14 1.58
C LYS A 135 -20.11 22.84 0.11
N SER A 136 -19.99 23.90 -0.71
CA SER A 136 -19.61 23.77 -2.12
C SER A 136 -18.29 23.03 -2.27
N ILE A 137 -18.22 22.09 -3.23
CA ILE A 137 -17.01 21.31 -3.56
C ILE A 137 -15.84 22.21 -3.91
N ARG A 138 -16.08 23.36 -4.56
CA ARG A 138 -15.04 24.34 -4.90
C ARG A 138 -14.29 24.85 -3.66
N GLY A 139 -14.96 24.94 -2.51
CA GLY A 139 -14.38 25.41 -1.25
C GLY A 139 -13.72 24.34 -0.38
N LEU A 140 -13.63 23.08 -0.86
CA LEU A 140 -12.99 21.99 -0.13
C LEU A 140 -11.47 22.02 -0.26
N SER A 141 -10.77 21.68 0.83
CA SER A 141 -9.33 21.36 0.78
C SER A 141 -9.08 20.10 -0.05
N LYS A 142 -7.81 19.83 -0.42
CA LYS A 142 -7.45 18.60 -1.14
C LYS A 142 -7.85 17.35 -0.35
N GLY A 143 -7.56 17.30 0.95
CA GLY A 143 -7.94 16.17 1.80
C GLY A 143 -9.46 15.97 1.90
N MET A 144 -10.24 17.06 2.00
CA MET A 144 -11.70 16.97 1.96
C MET A 144 -12.21 16.43 0.61
N ARG A 145 -11.61 16.85 -0.50
CA ARG A 145 -11.95 16.30 -1.83
C ARG A 145 -11.62 14.82 -1.95
N GLN A 146 -10.46 14.37 -1.44
CA GLN A 146 -10.11 12.94 -1.41
C GLN A 146 -11.12 12.13 -0.57
N ARG A 147 -11.52 12.64 0.59
CA ARG A 147 -12.58 12.00 1.40
C ARG A 147 -13.93 11.95 0.67
N LEU A 148 -14.28 12.98 -0.07
CA LEU A 148 -15.49 13.00 -0.89
C LEU A 148 -15.40 11.96 -2.03
N CYS A 149 -14.24 11.81 -2.66
CA CYS A 149 -14.00 10.81 -3.70
C CYS A 149 -14.09 9.37 -3.13
N LEU A 150 -13.52 9.13 -1.95
CA LEU A 150 -13.69 7.87 -1.24
C LEU A 150 -15.18 7.61 -0.93
N GLY A 151 -15.89 8.64 -0.45
CA GLY A 151 -17.34 8.56 -0.23
C GLY A 151 -18.11 8.18 -1.50
N ARG A 152 -17.74 8.74 -2.64
CA ARG A 152 -18.30 8.35 -3.93
C ARG A 152 -18.06 6.87 -4.26
N ALA A 153 -16.82 6.40 -4.02
CA ALA A 153 -16.46 5.02 -4.32
C ALA A 153 -17.20 4.00 -3.42
N MET A 154 -17.55 4.39 -2.19
CA MET A 154 -18.20 3.50 -1.22
C MET A 154 -19.73 3.67 -1.13
N ILE A 155 -20.37 4.61 -1.83
CA ILE A 155 -21.76 5.00 -1.64
C ILE A 155 -22.77 3.86 -1.85
N HIS A 156 -22.46 2.91 -2.73
CA HIS A 156 -23.31 1.75 -3.06
C HIS A 156 -22.92 0.49 -2.28
N ASP A 157 -22.11 0.62 -1.24
CA ASP A 157 -21.64 -0.44 -0.36
C ASP A 157 -20.94 -1.61 -1.08
N PRO A 158 -19.91 -1.35 -1.91
CA PRO A 158 -19.21 -2.40 -2.65
C PRO A 158 -18.43 -3.33 -1.73
N ALA A 159 -18.21 -4.58 -2.16
CA ALA A 159 -17.37 -5.54 -1.47
C ALA A 159 -15.86 -5.25 -1.69
N VAL A 160 -15.52 -4.64 -2.81
CA VAL A 160 -14.15 -4.33 -3.23
C VAL A 160 -13.99 -2.83 -3.49
N LEU A 161 -12.88 -2.27 -3.04
CA LEU A 161 -12.50 -0.87 -3.31
C LEU A 161 -11.13 -0.81 -3.98
N ILE A 162 -11.03 -0.10 -5.08
CA ILE A 162 -9.77 0.20 -5.77
C ILE A 162 -9.50 1.69 -5.64
N LEU A 163 -8.36 2.03 -5.02
CA LEU A 163 -7.97 3.39 -4.69
C LEU A 163 -6.63 3.72 -5.39
N ASP A 164 -6.69 4.54 -6.43
CA ASP A 164 -5.50 4.92 -7.19
C ASP A 164 -4.89 6.19 -6.62
N GLU A 165 -3.68 6.07 -6.05
CA GLU A 165 -2.90 7.15 -5.41
C GLU A 165 -3.73 8.00 -4.40
N PRO A 166 -4.51 7.40 -3.49
CA PRO A 166 -5.49 8.13 -2.68
C PRO A 166 -4.85 9.15 -1.71
N ALA A 167 -3.60 8.95 -1.32
CA ALA A 167 -2.86 9.83 -0.40
C ALA A 167 -2.02 10.90 -1.12
N ASN A 168 -2.01 10.91 -2.46
CA ASN A 168 -1.16 11.79 -3.25
C ASN A 168 -1.38 13.27 -2.92
N GLY A 169 -0.31 13.94 -2.49
CA GLY A 169 -0.28 15.38 -2.17
C GLY A 169 -1.17 15.77 -1.00
N LEU A 170 -1.49 14.87 -0.08
CA LEU A 170 -2.10 15.16 1.20
C LEU A 170 -1.04 15.61 2.20
N ASP A 171 -1.45 16.48 3.13
CA ASP A 171 -0.64 16.76 4.32
C ASP A 171 -0.58 15.55 5.27
N PRO A 172 0.38 15.49 6.22
CA PRO A 172 0.57 14.34 7.08
C PRO A 172 -0.68 13.95 7.89
N ARG A 173 -1.46 14.94 8.37
CA ARG A 173 -2.67 14.68 9.14
C ARG A 173 -3.76 14.05 8.29
N ALA A 174 -4.00 14.59 7.10
CA ALA A 174 -4.98 14.04 6.16
C ALA A 174 -4.62 12.62 5.70
N ARG A 175 -3.32 12.29 5.58
CA ARG A 175 -2.84 10.91 5.30
C ARG A 175 -3.19 9.94 6.43
N ILE A 176 -2.97 10.34 7.69
CA ILE A 176 -3.31 9.51 8.86
C ILE A 176 -4.83 9.27 8.90
N GLU A 177 -5.64 10.31 8.70
CA GLU A 177 -7.10 10.19 8.66
C GLU A 177 -7.56 9.25 7.54
N LEU A 178 -7.00 9.36 6.33
CA LEU A 178 -7.30 8.47 5.20
C LEU A 178 -6.91 7.03 5.48
N ARG A 179 -5.74 6.80 6.09
CA ARG A 179 -5.28 5.47 6.51
C ARG A 179 -6.26 4.81 7.46
N HIS A 180 -6.74 5.55 8.47
CA HIS A 180 -7.75 5.03 9.41
C HIS A 180 -9.05 4.65 8.71
N MET A 181 -9.49 5.43 7.71
CA MET A 181 -10.68 5.10 6.91
C MET A 181 -10.44 3.82 6.11
N ILE A 182 -9.29 3.66 5.44
CA ILE A 182 -8.96 2.47 4.66
C ILE A 182 -8.94 1.22 5.55
N ARG A 183 -8.26 1.29 6.72
CA ARG A 183 -8.22 0.18 7.69
C ARG A 183 -9.60 -0.11 8.29
N GLY A 184 -10.42 0.91 8.53
CA GLY A 184 -11.80 0.76 8.99
C GLY A 184 -12.66 -0.03 8.00
N LEU A 185 -12.57 0.28 6.70
CA LEU A 185 -13.28 -0.45 5.64
C LEU A 185 -12.84 -1.93 5.56
N ALA A 186 -11.55 -2.20 5.72
CA ALA A 186 -11.05 -3.56 5.78
C ALA A 186 -11.56 -4.31 7.01
N ALA A 187 -11.63 -3.65 8.17
CA ALA A 187 -12.18 -4.23 9.40
C ALA A 187 -13.70 -4.54 9.28
N GLU A 188 -14.42 -3.82 8.40
CA GLU A 188 -15.81 -4.11 8.03
C GLU A 188 -15.92 -5.26 7.00
N GLY A 189 -14.81 -5.89 6.61
CA GLY A 189 -14.75 -7.04 5.69
C GLY A 189 -14.62 -6.68 4.21
N LYS A 190 -14.41 -5.40 3.87
CA LYS A 190 -14.15 -5.01 2.48
C LYS A 190 -12.71 -5.29 2.09
N SER A 191 -12.49 -5.68 0.84
CA SER A 191 -11.15 -5.88 0.28
C SER A 191 -10.70 -4.66 -0.49
N LEU A 192 -9.45 -4.23 -0.28
CA LEU A 192 -8.97 -2.98 -0.84
C LEU A 192 -7.68 -3.19 -1.64
N LEU A 193 -7.63 -2.61 -2.84
CA LEU A 193 -6.42 -2.46 -3.64
C LEU A 193 -6.04 -0.97 -3.65
N VAL A 194 -4.87 -0.66 -3.11
CA VAL A 194 -4.41 0.73 -2.95
C VAL A 194 -3.10 0.92 -3.70
N SER A 195 -3.04 1.83 -4.66
CA SER A 195 -1.76 2.18 -5.28
C SER A 195 -1.05 3.31 -4.55
N SER A 196 0.26 3.26 -4.55
CA SER A 196 1.12 4.39 -4.20
C SER A 196 2.50 4.24 -4.86
N HIS A 197 3.18 5.36 -5.04
CA HIS A 197 4.60 5.40 -5.36
C HIS A 197 5.47 5.60 -4.09
N ILE A 198 4.84 5.75 -2.92
CA ILE A 198 5.49 5.96 -1.61
C ILE A 198 5.30 4.69 -0.77
N LEU A 199 6.38 3.95 -0.59
CA LEU A 199 6.36 2.64 0.04
C LEU A 199 6.07 2.69 1.55
N THR A 200 6.57 3.71 2.25
CA THR A 200 6.34 3.90 3.69
C THR A 200 4.86 4.09 4.01
N GLU A 201 4.12 4.78 3.14
CA GLU A 201 2.68 4.99 3.34
C GLU A 201 1.90 3.66 3.33
N LEU A 202 2.26 2.75 2.42
CA LEU A 202 1.58 1.46 2.28
C LEU A 202 2.02 0.44 3.34
N GLY A 203 3.29 0.51 3.79
CA GLY A 203 3.82 -0.39 4.80
C GLY A 203 3.07 -0.36 6.14
N GLU A 204 2.40 0.76 6.44
CA GLU A 204 1.63 0.94 7.67
C GLU A 204 0.13 0.64 7.51
N MET A 205 -0.37 0.53 6.29
CA MET A 205 -1.80 0.29 6.06
C MET A 205 -2.12 -1.01 5.33
N CYS A 206 -1.15 -1.64 4.65
CA CYS A 206 -1.39 -2.84 3.85
C CYS A 206 -0.98 -4.11 4.60
N ASP A 207 -1.72 -5.18 4.38
CA ASP A 207 -1.42 -6.52 4.88
C ASP A 207 -0.42 -7.23 3.96
N ALA A 208 -0.56 -7.00 2.65
CA ALA A 208 0.33 -7.48 1.61
C ALA A 208 0.60 -6.40 0.58
N ILE A 209 1.70 -6.52 -0.13
CA ILE A 209 2.11 -5.60 -1.18
C ILE A 209 2.60 -6.33 -2.42
N GLY A 210 2.42 -5.68 -3.57
CA GLY A 210 3.01 -6.08 -4.83
C GLY A 210 3.80 -4.93 -5.44
N ILE A 211 5.08 -5.18 -5.76
CA ILE A 211 5.95 -4.19 -6.39
C ILE A 211 5.96 -4.43 -7.90
N VAL A 212 5.64 -3.38 -8.65
CA VAL A 212 5.58 -3.40 -10.11
C VAL A 212 6.53 -2.39 -10.71
N GLU A 213 7.24 -2.79 -11.76
CA GLU A 213 8.08 -1.91 -12.59
C GLU A 213 7.97 -2.32 -14.05
N ARG A 214 7.87 -1.35 -14.95
CA ARG A 214 7.75 -1.56 -16.40
C ARG A 214 6.65 -2.57 -16.79
N GLY A 215 5.53 -2.51 -16.10
CA GLY A 215 4.40 -3.39 -16.35
C GLY A 215 4.56 -4.81 -15.82
N GLN A 216 5.64 -5.16 -15.12
CA GLN A 216 5.89 -6.49 -14.59
C GLN A 216 5.87 -6.51 -13.07
N MET A 217 5.31 -7.57 -12.50
CA MET A 217 5.36 -7.81 -11.07
C MET A 217 6.76 -8.30 -10.69
N LEU A 218 7.47 -7.55 -9.83
CA LEU A 218 8.80 -7.91 -9.35
C LEU A 218 8.73 -8.83 -8.14
N VAL A 219 7.85 -8.50 -7.18
CA VAL A 219 7.66 -9.27 -5.96
C VAL A 219 6.26 -9.05 -5.41
N THR A 220 5.68 -10.06 -4.78
CA THR A 220 4.43 -9.99 -4.03
C THR A 220 4.55 -10.80 -2.74
N GLY A 221 3.85 -10.37 -1.69
CA GLY A 221 3.82 -11.04 -0.39
C GLY A 221 3.41 -10.08 0.72
N THR A 222 3.37 -10.58 1.94
CA THR A 222 3.17 -9.73 3.13
C THR A 222 4.34 -8.75 3.28
N VAL A 223 4.08 -7.63 3.94
CA VAL A 223 5.13 -6.63 4.24
C VAL A 223 6.31 -7.28 4.99
N ALA A 224 6.02 -8.21 5.91
CA ALA A 224 7.04 -8.94 6.67
C ALA A 224 7.88 -9.87 5.77
N GLU A 225 7.23 -10.66 4.90
CA GLU A 225 7.93 -11.56 3.96
C GLU A 225 8.82 -10.79 2.98
N ILE A 226 8.33 -9.68 2.44
CA ILE A 226 9.13 -8.85 1.53
C ILE A 226 10.33 -8.25 2.27
N LYS A 227 10.12 -7.74 3.48
CA LYS A 227 11.24 -7.28 4.33
C LYS A 227 12.26 -8.40 4.59
N ALA A 228 11.81 -9.61 4.92
CA ALA A 228 12.69 -10.74 5.20
C ALA A 228 13.47 -11.22 3.97
N ARG A 229 12.80 -11.33 2.80
CA ARG A 229 13.46 -11.75 1.53
C ARG A 229 14.57 -10.81 1.08
N LEU A 230 14.44 -9.52 1.38
CA LEU A 230 15.34 -8.47 0.93
C LEU A 230 16.40 -8.11 1.95
N ARG A 231 16.38 -8.74 3.12
CA ARG A 231 17.31 -8.50 4.23
C ARG A 231 17.88 -9.81 4.74
N PRO A 232 18.96 -10.31 4.12
CA PRO A 232 19.72 -11.40 4.72
C PRO A 232 20.56 -10.92 5.95
N HIS A 233 20.55 -9.62 6.29
CA HIS A 233 21.31 -9.02 7.38
C HIS A 233 20.62 -7.77 7.95
N ILE A 234 20.90 -7.46 9.19
CA ILE A 234 20.53 -6.21 9.87
C ILE A 234 21.74 -5.29 9.95
N ASP A 235 21.51 -3.98 9.85
CA ASP A 235 22.53 -2.97 10.14
C ASP A 235 22.50 -2.68 11.65
N VAL A 236 23.59 -2.94 12.34
CA VAL A 236 23.73 -2.76 13.79
C VAL A 236 24.60 -1.55 14.07
N VAL A 237 24.18 -0.73 15.02
CA VAL A 237 24.94 0.40 15.54
C VAL A 237 25.14 0.21 17.03
N ILE A 238 26.41 0.24 17.45
CA ILE A 238 26.79 0.17 18.87
C ILE A 238 27.52 1.45 19.22
N GLN A 239 27.07 2.10 20.27
CA GLN A 239 27.82 3.21 20.89
C GLN A 239 28.48 2.71 22.17
N LEU A 240 29.74 2.98 22.31
CA LEU A 240 30.57 2.65 23.47
C LEU A 240 30.84 3.89 24.34
N ILE A 241 31.16 3.67 25.61
CA ILE A 241 31.66 4.74 26.49
C ILE A 241 33.07 5.16 26.05
N ASP A 242 33.89 4.19 25.63
CA ASP A 242 35.28 4.38 25.16
C ASP A 242 35.40 4.26 23.63
N ARG A 243 36.63 4.32 23.11
CA ARG A 243 36.87 4.19 21.66
C ARG A 243 36.50 2.83 21.12
N GLY A 244 35.85 2.82 19.94
CA GLY A 244 35.26 1.63 19.31
C GLY A 244 36.22 0.76 18.49
N GLU A 245 37.50 1.15 18.34
CA GLU A 245 38.45 0.43 17.50
C GLU A 245 38.67 -1.03 17.94
N GLY A 246 38.79 -1.29 19.23
CA GLY A 246 38.94 -2.63 19.76
C GLY A 246 37.70 -3.53 19.54
N LEU A 247 36.50 -2.96 19.56
CA LEU A 247 35.30 -3.70 19.24
C LEU A 247 35.24 -4.04 17.74
N GLY A 248 35.64 -3.11 16.87
CA GLY A 248 35.73 -3.35 15.43
C GLY A 248 36.64 -4.53 15.10
N GLU A 249 37.84 -4.57 15.67
CA GLU A 249 38.78 -5.68 15.50
C GLU A 249 38.23 -7.02 16.04
N TRP A 250 37.59 -6.99 17.21
CA TRP A 250 36.95 -8.17 17.80
C TRP A 250 35.82 -8.74 16.94
N LEU A 251 35.02 -7.87 16.34
CA LEU A 251 33.90 -8.24 15.48
C LEU A 251 34.37 -8.92 14.18
N VAL A 252 35.57 -8.62 13.65
CA VAL A 252 36.11 -9.28 12.45
C VAL A 252 36.17 -10.81 12.61
N SER A 253 36.40 -11.29 13.83
CA SER A 253 36.51 -12.72 14.14
C SER A 253 35.13 -13.42 14.32
N LYS A 254 34.03 -12.66 14.31
CA LYS A 254 32.68 -13.22 14.58
C LYS A 254 32.00 -13.69 13.31
N PRO A 255 31.34 -14.86 13.37
CA PRO A 255 30.56 -15.35 12.25
C PRO A 255 29.38 -14.40 11.98
N ASN A 256 28.97 -14.32 10.73
CA ASN A 256 27.81 -13.53 10.31
C ASN A 256 27.98 -12.01 10.45
N VAL A 257 29.16 -11.48 10.82
CA VAL A 257 29.42 -10.05 10.88
C VAL A 257 30.12 -9.60 9.60
N LEU A 258 29.58 -8.56 8.97
CA LEU A 258 30.02 -8.03 7.67
C LEU A 258 30.14 -6.50 7.73
N LYS A 259 30.94 -5.90 6.85
CA LYS A 259 31.04 -4.46 6.61
C LYS A 259 31.21 -3.60 7.87
N ILE A 260 32.19 -3.96 8.71
CA ILE A 260 32.48 -3.25 9.96
C ILE A 260 33.02 -1.88 9.65
N GLN A 261 32.50 -0.85 10.32
CA GLN A 261 32.97 0.53 10.30
C GLN A 261 33.04 1.02 11.75
N ALA A 262 34.26 1.26 12.23
CA ALA A 262 34.48 1.82 13.55
C ALA A 262 34.95 3.28 13.41
N SER A 263 34.29 4.18 14.13
CA SER A 263 34.62 5.60 14.16
C SER A 263 34.40 6.14 15.56
N ASP A 264 35.47 6.61 16.20
CA ASP A 264 35.49 7.09 17.58
C ASP A 264 34.81 6.13 18.57
N ARG A 265 33.59 6.46 19.04
CA ARG A 265 32.79 5.66 19.98
C ARG A 265 31.69 4.84 19.32
N ILE A 266 31.55 4.90 18.00
CA ILE A 266 30.44 4.26 17.27
C ILE A 266 31.00 3.18 16.36
N VAL A 267 30.48 1.97 16.50
CA VAL A 267 30.74 0.84 15.61
C VAL A 267 29.50 0.46 14.88
N ARG A 268 29.56 0.49 13.54
CA ARG A 268 28.49 0.04 12.64
C ARG A 268 28.93 -1.21 11.92
N PHE A 269 28.03 -2.17 11.81
CA PHE A 269 28.28 -3.40 11.05
C PHE A 269 27.00 -4.03 10.56
N GLN A 270 27.10 -4.93 9.59
CA GLN A 270 26.00 -5.76 9.13
C GLN A 270 26.08 -7.12 9.84
N PHE A 271 24.97 -7.59 10.38
CA PHE A 271 24.86 -8.90 10.98
C PHE A 271 23.90 -9.76 10.15
N ALA A 272 24.42 -10.87 9.59
CA ALA A 272 23.70 -11.73 8.64
C ALA A 272 22.70 -12.64 9.37
N THR A 273 21.75 -12.02 10.07
CA THR A 273 20.61 -12.68 10.72
C THR A 273 19.45 -11.72 10.88
N THR A 274 18.24 -12.25 10.94
CA THR A 274 17.03 -11.54 11.37
C THR A 274 16.48 -12.13 12.67
N ASP A 275 17.12 -13.17 13.23
CA ASP A 275 16.71 -13.83 14.46
C ASP A 275 17.08 -12.96 15.68
N GLU A 276 16.06 -12.61 16.47
CA GLU A 276 16.20 -11.82 17.70
C GLU A 276 17.06 -12.53 18.75
N VAL A 277 17.03 -13.87 18.80
CA VAL A 277 17.84 -14.66 19.74
C VAL A 277 19.31 -14.56 19.40
N GLU A 278 19.68 -14.67 18.11
CA GLU A 278 21.05 -14.51 17.67
C GLU A 278 21.57 -13.08 17.92
N GLN A 279 20.70 -12.08 17.73
CA GLN A 279 21.03 -10.69 18.07
C GLN A 279 21.33 -10.51 19.55
N ALA A 280 20.46 -11.06 20.42
CA ALA A 280 20.66 -11.01 21.87
C ALA A 280 21.96 -11.72 22.31
N LEU A 281 22.27 -12.86 21.70
CA LEU A 281 23.51 -13.59 21.96
C LEU A 281 24.75 -12.78 21.54
N LEU A 282 24.71 -12.10 20.41
CA LEU A 282 25.77 -11.22 19.97
C LEU A 282 26.00 -10.08 20.98
N VAL A 283 24.95 -9.38 21.38
CA VAL A 283 25.02 -8.28 22.37
C VAL A 283 25.63 -8.79 23.69
N ASN A 284 25.14 -9.92 24.20
CA ASN A 284 25.68 -10.52 25.41
C ASN A 284 27.16 -10.87 25.28
N SER A 285 27.59 -11.40 24.13
CA SER A 285 29.00 -11.73 23.87
C SER A 285 29.92 -10.49 23.84
N ILE A 286 29.42 -9.36 23.33
CA ILE A 286 30.11 -8.09 23.30
C ILE A 286 30.34 -7.55 24.73
N VAL A 287 29.25 -7.56 25.54
CA VAL A 287 29.32 -7.11 26.93
C VAL A 287 30.23 -8.02 27.77
N THR A 288 30.12 -9.34 27.57
CA THR A 288 30.95 -10.35 28.29
C THR A 288 32.43 -10.24 27.90
N ALA A 289 32.74 -9.81 26.67
CA ALA A 289 34.09 -9.54 26.23
C ALA A 289 34.71 -8.25 26.84
N GLY A 290 33.92 -7.52 27.66
CA GLY A 290 34.40 -6.35 28.41
C GLY A 290 34.22 -5.03 27.66
N PHE A 291 33.52 -4.96 26.54
CA PHE A 291 33.24 -3.72 25.85
C PHE A 291 32.12 -2.93 26.56
N PRO A 292 32.37 -1.67 26.97
CA PRO A 292 31.41 -0.86 27.71
C PRO A 292 30.32 -0.29 26.76
N VAL A 293 29.27 -1.07 26.47
CA VAL A 293 28.16 -0.66 25.58
C VAL A 293 27.30 0.38 26.28
N LEU A 294 27.18 1.55 25.67
CA LEU A 294 26.27 2.62 26.10
C LEU A 294 24.89 2.49 25.42
N GLU A 295 24.88 2.19 24.12
CA GLU A 295 23.67 2.04 23.33
C GLU A 295 23.85 0.93 22.29
N TYR A 296 22.81 0.12 22.11
CA TYR A 296 22.67 -0.83 21.03
C TYR A 296 21.41 -0.51 20.25
N GLY A 297 21.56 -0.34 18.95
CA GLY A 297 20.45 -0.10 18.06
C GLY A 297 20.59 -0.89 16.78
N THR A 298 19.46 -1.25 16.20
CA THR A 298 19.40 -1.77 14.84
C THR A 298 18.85 -0.67 13.94
N GLU A 299 19.63 -0.27 12.94
CA GLU A 299 19.10 0.62 11.91
C GLU A 299 18.15 -0.19 11.02
N SER A 300 16.86 0.01 11.21
CA SER A 300 15.90 -0.52 10.28
C SER A 300 15.92 0.33 9.02
N ARG A 301 16.57 -0.18 7.96
CA ARG A 301 16.40 0.46 6.64
C ARG A 301 14.91 0.55 6.32
N SER A 302 14.52 1.66 5.76
CA SER A 302 13.14 1.88 5.36
C SER A 302 12.73 0.90 4.26
N LEU A 303 11.44 0.67 4.08
CA LEU A 303 10.95 -0.05 2.91
C LEU A 303 11.41 0.63 1.60
N GLU A 304 11.74 1.93 1.65
CA GLU A 304 12.28 2.71 0.52
C GLU A 304 13.66 2.22 0.07
N ASP A 305 14.56 1.90 1.01
CA ASP A 305 15.88 1.33 0.69
C ASP A 305 15.74 -0.04 -0.01
N VAL A 306 14.74 -0.79 0.43
CA VAL A 306 14.35 -2.07 -0.17
C VAL A 306 13.83 -1.88 -1.60
N PHE A 307 12.96 -0.90 -1.81
CA PHE A 307 12.41 -0.56 -3.10
C PHE A 307 13.51 -0.13 -4.09
N LEU A 308 14.44 0.71 -3.65
CA LEU A 308 15.58 1.17 -4.46
C LEU A 308 16.53 0.03 -4.87
N GLN A 309 16.60 -1.06 -4.09
CA GLN A 309 17.39 -2.23 -4.45
C GLN A 309 16.73 -3.13 -5.50
N ILE A 310 15.38 -3.18 -5.52
CA ILE A 310 14.63 -4.03 -6.44
C ILE A 310 14.36 -3.32 -7.76
N THR A 311 14.08 -2.02 -7.68
CA THR A 311 13.74 -1.23 -8.85
C THR A 311 14.99 -0.62 -9.46
N THR A 312 15.09 -0.69 -10.77
CA THR A 312 16.17 -0.02 -11.51
C THR A 312 15.93 1.48 -11.67
N GLY A 313 14.79 1.98 -11.20
CA GLY A 313 14.36 3.37 -11.36
C GLY A 313 14.05 3.75 -12.81
N ALA A 314 13.99 2.78 -13.72
CA ALA A 314 13.77 3.03 -15.12
C ALA A 314 12.27 3.17 -15.44
N VAL A 315 11.93 4.29 -16.02
CA VAL A 315 10.60 4.58 -16.58
C VAL A 315 10.53 4.07 -18.03
N GLN A 316 9.35 3.59 -18.45
CA GLN A 316 9.12 3.21 -19.86
C GLN A 316 9.02 4.42 -20.77
#